data_984db6b63a00afd0b35c60f17500c80d
#
_entry.id   984db6b63a00afd0b35c60f17500c80d
#
_cell.length_a   1.000
_cell.length_b   1.000
_cell.length_c   1.000
_cell.angle_alpha   90.00
_cell.angle_beta   90.00
_cell.angle_gamma   90.00
#
_symmetry.space_group_name_H-M   'P 1'
#
loop_
_entity.id
_entity.type
_entity.pdbx_description
1 polymer ?
#
loop_
_entity_poly.entity_id
_entity_poly.type
_entity_poly.pdbx_seq_one_letter_code
_entity_poly.pdbx_strand_id
1 'polypeptide(L)'
;VLFVSSAAVLLLLERLLHPNPRERNYELLTEMVYSKAAESLDASIALPAGMTQQAIVEGVVVRGQVPFHYGTGPEEAVRAGVELTNPVSDGPQVLARGRELFGRYCALCHGLDGGGRGPVVERGMLPPPSLLAARALAMADGEMFHIVTMGQGNMGSHAAQVTPQDRWKLIRYIRSLQEPAR
;
A
#
# COMPACT_ATOMS: atom_id res chain seq x y z
N VAL A 1 -9.60 58.93 23.10
CA VAL A 1 -10.43 58.58 21.91
C VAL A 1 -9.57 57.90 20.85
N LEU A 2 -8.44 58.45 20.40
CA LEU A 2 -7.55 57.90 19.39
C LEU A 2 -7.00 56.50 19.74
N PHE A 3 -6.66 56.24 21.01
CA PHE A 3 -6.15 54.94 21.46
C PHE A 3 -7.21 53.83 21.41
N VAL A 4 -8.46 54.16 21.73
CA VAL A 4 -9.56 53.21 21.70
C VAL A 4 -9.95 52.86 20.26
N SER A 5 -9.89 53.85 19.37
CA SER A 5 -10.16 53.61 17.94
C SER A 5 -9.07 52.76 17.27
N SER A 6 -7.79 52.95 17.60
CA SER A 6 -6.70 52.12 17.07
C SER A 6 -6.75 50.69 17.59
N ALA A 7 -7.09 50.49 18.87
CA ALA A 7 -7.25 49.17 19.44
C ALA A 7 -8.44 48.40 18.79
N ALA A 8 -9.55 49.10 18.55
CA ALA A 8 -10.70 48.52 17.88
C ALA A 8 -10.39 48.11 16.42
N VAL A 9 -9.64 48.93 15.70
CA VAL A 9 -9.19 48.59 14.33
C VAL A 9 -8.25 47.41 14.33
N LEU A 10 -7.29 47.31 15.27
CA LEU A 10 -6.38 46.17 15.38
C LEU A 10 -7.13 44.87 15.69
N LEU A 11 -8.09 44.91 16.62
CA LEU A 11 -8.92 43.74 16.95
C LEU A 11 -9.81 43.31 15.78
N LEU A 12 -10.32 44.28 15.01
CA LEU A 12 -11.08 43.96 13.80
C LEU A 12 -10.20 43.33 12.72
N LEU A 13 -8.99 43.88 12.50
CA LEU A 13 -8.02 43.32 11.57
C LEU A 13 -7.58 41.92 11.99
N GLU A 14 -7.32 41.70 13.26
CA GLU A 14 -6.98 40.39 13.79
C GLU A 14 -8.09 39.38 13.51
N ARG A 15 -9.36 39.73 13.73
CA ARG A 15 -10.50 38.88 13.46
C ARG A 15 -10.72 38.59 11.95
N LEU A 16 -10.47 39.58 11.11
CA LEU A 16 -10.62 39.44 9.65
C LEU A 16 -9.48 38.66 9.02
N LEU A 17 -8.27 38.75 9.60
CA LEU A 17 -7.06 38.10 9.10
C LEU A 17 -6.83 36.73 9.76
N HIS A 18 -7.59 36.37 10.80
CA HIS A 18 -7.42 35.09 11.48
C HIS A 18 -8.03 33.95 10.63
N PRO A 19 -7.22 33.06 10.03
CA PRO A 19 -7.74 32.03 9.18
C PRO A 19 -8.53 30.99 10.00
N ASN A 20 -9.70 30.60 9.49
CA ASN A 20 -10.42 29.48 10.06
C ASN A 20 -9.73 28.17 9.63
N PRO A 21 -9.11 27.38 10.54
CA PRO A 21 -8.37 26.17 10.16
C PRO A 21 -9.26 25.05 9.59
N ARG A 22 -10.60 25.21 9.64
CA ARG A 22 -11.57 24.25 9.10
C ARG A 22 -12.06 24.60 7.70
N GLU A 23 -11.67 25.76 7.18
CA GLU A 23 -12.09 26.24 5.86
C GLU A 23 -10.87 26.47 4.97
N ARG A 24 -11.06 26.35 3.66
CA ARG A 24 -10.00 26.71 2.70
C ARG A 24 -9.77 28.22 2.78
N ASN A 25 -8.55 28.59 3.08
CA ASN A 25 -8.15 29.98 3.17
C ASN A 25 -7.15 30.36 2.06
N TYR A 26 -7.15 31.64 1.68
CA TYR A 26 -6.12 32.21 0.81
C TYR A 26 -4.97 32.72 1.65
N GLU A 27 -3.83 32.10 1.50
CA GLU A 27 -2.59 32.52 2.15
C GLU A 27 -1.81 33.44 1.21
N LEU A 28 -1.72 34.72 1.57
CA LEU A 28 -0.99 35.72 0.78
C LEU A 28 0.53 35.57 0.91
N LEU A 29 0.99 35.18 2.10
CA LEU A 29 2.40 34.94 2.40
C LEU A 29 2.54 33.52 2.92
N THR A 30 2.99 32.64 2.06
CA THR A 30 3.11 31.20 2.38
C THR A 30 4.32 30.87 3.23
N GLU A 31 5.11 31.88 3.61
CA GLU A 31 6.29 31.77 4.45
C GLU A 31 7.19 30.58 4.10
N MET A 32 7.31 29.61 5.00
CA MET A 32 8.13 28.41 4.82
C MET A 32 7.32 27.16 4.42
N VAL A 33 6.06 27.31 4.06
CA VAL A 33 5.19 26.19 3.65
C VAL A 33 5.74 25.49 2.40
N TYR A 34 6.25 26.28 1.45
CA TYR A 34 6.89 25.72 0.25
C TYR A 34 8.40 25.66 0.42
N SER A 35 8.92 24.43 0.49
CA SER A 35 10.35 24.18 0.53
C SER A 35 11.02 24.68 -0.75
N LYS A 36 12.24 25.22 -0.62
CA LYS A 36 13.13 25.49 -1.76
C LYS A 36 13.98 24.28 -2.12
N ALA A 37 14.06 23.29 -1.20
CA ALA A 37 14.71 22.02 -1.50
C ALA A 37 13.80 21.15 -2.40
N ALA A 38 14.40 20.42 -3.31
CA ALA A 38 13.67 19.46 -4.14
C ALA A 38 13.12 18.33 -3.29
N GLU A 39 11.81 18.10 -3.36
CA GLU A 39 11.14 16.99 -2.69
C GLU A 39 10.90 15.83 -3.68
N SER A 40 10.61 14.66 -3.15
CA SER A 40 10.25 13.50 -3.97
C SER A 40 9.00 13.82 -4.81
N LEU A 41 9.01 13.48 -6.08
CA LEU A 41 7.94 13.71 -7.05
C LEU A 41 7.75 15.17 -7.50
N ASP A 42 8.56 16.11 -7.04
CA ASP A 42 8.53 17.47 -7.57
C ASP A 42 8.90 17.49 -9.05
N ALA A 43 8.27 18.39 -9.80
CA ALA A 43 8.63 18.63 -11.18
C ALA A 43 10.04 19.24 -11.27
N SER A 44 10.87 18.70 -12.14
CA SER A 44 12.23 19.20 -12.39
C SER A 44 12.57 19.17 -13.87
N ILE A 45 12.75 20.35 -14.45
CA ILE A 45 13.15 20.49 -15.87
C ILE A 45 14.61 20.12 -16.10
N ALA A 46 15.42 20.05 -15.04
CA ALA A 46 16.84 19.73 -15.11
C ALA A 46 17.12 18.23 -15.14
N LEU A 47 16.12 17.39 -14.85
CA LEU A 47 16.30 15.94 -14.75
C LEU A 47 15.60 15.20 -15.90
N PRO A 48 16.18 14.09 -16.40
CA PRO A 48 15.68 13.39 -17.60
C PRO A 48 14.22 12.94 -17.54
N ALA A 49 13.74 12.52 -16.35
CA ALA A 49 12.36 12.09 -16.16
C ALA A 49 11.38 13.24 -15.90
N GLY A 50 11.84 14.50 -15.93
CA GLY A 50 11.00 15.67 -15.63
C GLY A 50 10.57 15.80 -14.17
N MET A 51 11.09 14.98 -13.27
CA MET A 51 10.80 14.99 -11.85
C MET A 51 12.04 14.67 -11.02
N THR A 52 12.01 15.00 -9.73
CA THR A 52 13.14 14.76 -8.82
C THR A 52 13.39 13.29 -8.56
N GLN A 53 12.35 12.48 -8.51
CA GLN A 53 12.49 11.04 -8.39
C GLN A 53 12.83 10.43 -9.75
N GLN A 54 14.02 9.86 -9.86
CA GLN A 54 14.49 9.19 -11.06
C GLN A 54 14.25 7.69 -10.98
N ALA A 55 14.07 7.04 -12.15
CA ALA A 55 14.06 5.60 -12.24
C ALA A 55 15.40 5.02 -11.76
N ILE A 56 15.36 3.85 -11.13
CA ILE A 56 16.57 3.12 -10.77
C ILE A 56 17.30 2.75 -12.05
N VAL A 57 18.62 3.02 -12.08
CA VAL A 57 19.47 2.68 -13.23
C VAL A 57 19.48 1.17 -13.42
N GLU A 58 19.35 0.70 -14.65
CA GLU A 58 19.35 -0.72 -14.98
C GLU A 58 20.62 -1.41 -14.46
N GLY A 59 20.46 -2.60 -13.89
CA GLY A 59 21.55 -3.37 -13.29
C GLY A 59 21.93 -2.98 -11.86
N VAL A 60 21.32 -1.93 -11.29
CA VAL A 60 21.55 -1.55 -9.89
C VAL A 60 20.72 -2.41 -8.96
N VAL A 61 21.37 -3.02 -7.99
CA VAL A 61 20.72 -3.70 -6.85
C VAL A 61 20.71 -2.75 -5.66
N VAL A 62 19.51 -2.33 -5.27
CA VAL A 62 19.32 -1.44 -4.11
C VAL A 62 19.62 -2.20 -2.83
N ARG A 63 20.41 -1.59 -1.94
CA ARG A 63 20.75 -2.20 -0.64
C ARG A 63 19.49 -2.51 0.16
N GLY A 64 19.38 -3.75 0.64
CA GLY A 64 18.20 -4.22 1.41
C GLY A 64 17.02 -4.67 0.56
N GLN A 65 17.09 -4.58 -0.76
CA GLN A 65 16.10 -5.14 -1.67
C GLN A 65 16.66 -6.41 -2.32
N VAL A 66 15.89 -7.49 -2.22
CA VAL A 66 16.17 -8.71 -2.99
C VAL A 66 15.45 -8.57 -4.33
N PRO A 67 16.16 -8.63 -5.46
CA PRO A 67 15.54 -8.56 -6.78
C PRO A 67 14.51 -9.67 -6.95
N PHE A 68 13.31 -9.31 -7.41
CA PHE A 68 12.27 -10.27 -7.75
C PHE A 68 12.34 -10.53 -9.26
N HIS A 69 13.02 -11.60 -9.64
CA HIS A 69 13.39 -11.91 -11.03
C HIS A 69 12.33 -12.66 -11.84
N TYR A 70 11.14 -12.85 -11.28
CA TYR A 70 10.02 -13.48 -11.98
C TYR A 70 9.26 -12.45 -12.82
N GLY A 71 8.93 -12.83 -14.04
CA GLY A 71 8.06 -12.07 -14.92
C GLY A 71 6.59 -12.10 -14.47
N THR A 72 5.74 -11.46 -15.25
CA THR A 72 4.28 -11.52 -15.07
C THR A 72 3.74 -12.78 -15.76
N GLY A 73 2.71 -13.37 -15.20
CA GLY A 73 1.97 -14.48 -15.84
C GLY A 73 1.89 -15.74 -15.00
N PRO A 74 1.00 -16.66 -15.38
CA PRO A 74 0.72 -17.87 -14.62
C PRO A 74 1.90 -18.86 -14.60
N GLU A 75 2.68 -18.94 -15.67
CA GLU A 75 3.86 -19.81 -15.75
C GLU A 75 4.94 -19.39 -14.76
N GLU A 76 5.17 -18.08 -14.65
CA GLU A 76 6.12 -17.52 -13.71
C GLU A 76 5.64 -17.68 -12.25
N ALA A 77 4.33 -17.63 -12.03
CA ALA A 77 3.76 -17.90 -10.72
C ALA A 77 3.99 -19.36 -10.30
N VAL A 78 3.78 -20.31 -11.22
CA VAL A 78 4.08 -21.74 -10.98
C VAL A 78 5.56 -21.95 -10.73
N ARG A 79 6.43 -21.32 -11.54
CA ARG A 79 7.89 -21.37 -11.35
C ARG A 79 8.29 -20.86 -9.97
N ALA A 80 7.75 -19.71 -9.57
CA ALA A 80 7.97 -19.16 -8.22
C ALA A 80 7.47 -20.11 -7.13
N GLY A 81 6.38 -20.84 -7.39
CA GLY A 81 5.85 -21.87 -6.49
C GLY A 81 6.81 -23.03 -6.26
N VAL A 82 7.60 -23.39 -7.27
CA VAL A 82 8.62 -24.45 -7.17
C VAL A 82 9.89 -23.96 -6.52
N GLU A 83 10.33 -22.75 -6.85
CA GLU A 83 11.64 -22.23 -6.44
C GLU A 83 11.63 -21.53 -5.08
N LEU A 84 10.50 -20.94 -4.68
CA LEU A 84 10.41 -20.14 -3.44
C LEU A 84 9.73 -20.95 -2.33
N THR A 85 10.39 -20.95 -1.18
CA THR A 85 9.82 -21.44 0.07
C THR A 85 9.59 -20.29 1.03
N ASN A 86 8.54 -20.38 1.83
CA ASN A 86 8.26 -19.36 2.82
C ASN A 86 9.31 -19.38 3.94
N PRO A 87 10.15 -18.34 4.05
CA PRO A 87 11.23 -18.31 5.05
C PRO A 87 10.74 -17.97 6.45
N VAL A 88 9.45 -17.60 6.60
CA VAL A 88 8.91 -17.15 7.88
C VAL A 88 8.32 -18.35 8.62
N SER A 89 8.78 -18.58 9.83
CA SER A 89 8.26 -19.61 10.73
C SER A 89 6.90 -19.21 11.30
N ASP A 90 6.08 -20.22 11.62
CA ASP A 90 4.80 -19.98 12.27
C ASP A 90 4.98 -19.42 13.67
N GLY A 91 4.09 -18.52 14.06
CA GLY A 91 4.09 -17.93 15.39
C GLY A 91 2.97 -16.91 15.59
N PRO A 92 2.54 -16.66 16.83
CA PRO A 92 1.43 -15.77 17.14
C PRO A 92 1.61 -14.36 16.56
N GLN A 93 2.81 -13.82 16.61
CA GLN A 93 3.12 -12.47 16.10
C GLN A 93 3.08 -12.44 14.58
N VAL A 94 3.50 -13.50 13.90
CA VAL A 94 3.45 -13.63 12.45
C VAL A 94 2.01 -13.69 11.97
N LEU A 95 1.19 -14.52 12.62
CA LEU A 95 -0.23 -14.63 12.31
C LEU A 95 -1.00 -13.33 12.60
N ALA A 96 -0.70 -12.66 13.72
CA ALA A 96 -1.30 -11.38 14.05
C ALA A 96 -0.98 -10.31 13.00
N ARG A 97 0.30 -10.23 12.57
CA ARG A 97 0.70 -9.30 11.50
C ARG A 97 0.08 -9.66 10.15
N GLY A 98 0.06 -10.95 9.79
CA GLY A 98 -0.60 -11.44 8.58
C GLY A 98 -2.09 -11.10 8.56
N ARG A 99 -2.78 -11.28 9.68
CA ARG A 99 -4.20 -10.93 9.86
C ARG A 99 -4.46 -9.43 9.69
N GLU A 100 -3.61 -8.59 10.27
CA GLU A 100 -3.69 -7.14 10.12
C GLU A 100 -3.59 -6.74 8.64
N LEU A 101 -2.57 -7.25 7.93
CA LEU A 101 -2.35 -6.96 6.52
C LEU A 101 -3.50 -7.48 5.64
N PHE A 102 -3.97 -8.69 5.92
CA PHE A 102 -5.10 -9.29 5.20
C PHE A 102 -6.36 -8.44 5.35
N GLY A 103 -6.68 -8.03 6.57
CA GLY A 103 -7.83 -7.15 6.84
C GLY A 103 -7.74 -5.80 6.13
N ARG A 104 -6.52 -5.26 6.02
CA ARG A 104 -6.28 -3.95 5.41
C ARG A 104 -6.33 -3.98 3.87
N TYR A 105 -5.73 -4.98 3.24
CA TYR A 105 -5.49 -4.99 1.80
C TYR A 105 -6.27 -6.06 1.03
N CYS A 106 -6.60 -7.18 1.64
CA CYS A 106 -7.15 -8.36 0.95
C CYS A 106 -8.63 -8.56 1.21
N ALA A 107 -9.08 -8.34 2.45
CA ALA A 107 -10.46 -8.60 2.87
C ALA A 107 -11.50 -7.76 2.13
N LEU A 108 -11.10 -6.62 1.55
CA LEU A 108 -11.99 -5.77 0.74
C LEU A 108 -12.64 -6.55 -0.42
N CYS A 109 -11.88 -7.47 -1.03
CA CYS A 109 -12.34 -8.32 -2.12
C CYS A 109 -12.58 -9.76 -1.64
N HIS A 110 -11.62 -10.33 -0.86
CA HIS A 110 -11.65 -11.74 -0.46
C HIS A 110 -12.58 -12.04 0.73
N GLY A 111 -13.08 -11.03 1.44
CA GLY A 111 -13.79 -11.22 2.71
C GLY A 111 -12.84 -11.54 3.86
N LEU A 112 -13.26 -11.33 5.10
CA LEU A 112 -12.44 -11.65 6.28
C LEU A 112 -12.21 -13.15 6.45
N ASP A 113 -13.11 -13.96 5.91
CA ASP A 113 -13.07 -15.41 5.88
C ASP A 113 -12.30 -16.00 4.69
N GLY A 114 -11.87 -15.17 3.75
CA GLY A 114 -11.22 -15.62 2.51
C GLY A 114 -12.18 -16.22 1.48
N GLY A 115 -13.50 -16.13 1.70
CA GLY A 115 -14.54 -16.73 0.85
C GLY A 115 -14.78 -16.03 -0.49
N GLY A 116 -14.19 -14.85 -0.73
CA GLY A 116 -14.38 -14.10 -1.97
C GLY A 116 -15.60 -13.16 -1.96
N ARG A 117 -16.17 -12.86 -0.80
CA ARG A 117 -17.35 -12.00 -0.63
C ARG A 117 -17.04 -10.77 0.22
N GLY A 118 -16.04 -10.02 -0.20
CA GLY A 118 -15.71 -8.77 0.46
C GLY A 118 -16.66 -7.62 0.09
N PRO A 119 -16.63 -6.51 0.84
CA PRO A 119 -17.58 -5.41 0.68
C PRO A 119 -17.55 -4.72 -0.70
N VAL A 120 -16.47 -4.81 -1.46
CA VAL A 120 -16.42 -4.31 -2.85
C VAL A 120 -17.12 -5.26 -3.82
N VAL A 121 -17.09 -6.56 -3.55
CA VAL A 121 -17.84 -7.56 -4.33
C VAL A 121 -19.34 -7.37 -4.14
N GLU A 122 -19.79 -7.11 -2.91
CA GLU A 122 -21.19 -6.80 -2.62
C GLU A 122 -21.69 -5.53 -3.34
N ARG A 123 -20.78 -4.65 -3.73
CA ARG A 123 -21.08 -3.44 -4.52
C ARG A 123 -20.94 -3.61 -6.03
N GLY A 124 -20.80 -4.84 -6.51
CA GLY A 124 -20.84 -5.16 -7.94
C GLY A 124 -19.48 -5.46 -8.59
N MET A 125 -18.40 -5.53 -7.81
CA MET A 125 -17.12 -6.03 -8.33
C MET A 125 -17.21 -7.55 -8.57
N LEU A 126 -16.56 -8.02 -9.64
CA LEU A 126 -16.45 -9.46 -9.92
C LEU A 126 -15.77 -10.17 -8.73
N PRO A 127 -16.39 -11.22 -8.16
CA PRO A 127 -15.84 -11.91 -7.01
C PRO A 127 -14.52 -12.62 -7.37
N PRO A 128 -13.49 -12.50 -6.53
CA PRO A 128 -12.29 -13.31 -6.69
C PRO A 128 -12.59 -14.77 -6.32
N PRO A 129 -11.79 -15.71 -6.84
CA PRO A 129 -11.87 -17.09 -6.37
C PRO A 129 -11.67 -17.18 -4.86
N SER A 130 -12.43 -18.08 -4.21
CA SER A 130 -12.27 -18.31 -2.78
C SER A 130 -10.86 -18.85 -2.48
N LEU A 131 -10.24 -18.28 -1.44
CA LEU A 131 -8.95 -18.78 -0.92
C LEU A 131 -9.08 -20.16 -0.25
N LEU A 132 -10.30 -20.60 -0.01
CA LEU A 132 -10.62 -21.93 0.56
C LEU A 132 -10.97 -22.96 -0.51
N ALA A 133 -10.98 -22.59 -1.79
CA ALA A 133 -11.24 -23.52 -2.87
C ALA A 133 -10.06 -24.46 -3.11
N ALA A 134 -10.33 -25.66 -3.65
CA ALA A 134 -9.33 -26.71 -3.89
C ALA A 134 -8.08 -26.20 -4.63
N ARG A 135 -8.25 -25.32 -5.63
CA ARG A 135 -7.12 -24.71 -6.35
C ARG A 135 -6.23 -23.88 -5.42
N ALA A 136 -6.82 -23.04 -4.56
CA ALA A 136 -6.06 -22.19 -3.64
C ALA A 136 -5.38 -23.02 -2.54
N LEU A 137 -6.01 -24.11 -2.09
CA LEU A 137 -5.43 -25.07 -1.15
C LEU A 137 -4.20 -25.77 -1.73
N ALA A 138 -4.25 -26.13 -3.00
CA ALA A 138 -3.17 -26.82 -3.72
C ALA A 138 -2.02 -25.87 -4.15
N MET A 139 -2.23 -24.56 -4.12
CA MET A 139 -1.26 -23.56 -4.56
C MET A 139 -0.07 -23.51 -3.60
N ALA A 140 1.16 -23.49 -4.13
CA ALA A 140 2.36 -23.37 -3.31
C ALA A 140 2.51 -21.95 -2.73
N ASP A 141 3.21 -21.80 -1.58
CA ASP A 141 3.44 -20.49 -0.94
C ASP A 141 4.16 -19.51 -1.86
N GLY A 142 5.16 -19.99 -2.64
CA GLY A 142 5.88 -19.19 -3.63
C GLY A 142 4.98 -18.68 -4.76
N GLU A 143 4.02 -19.48 -5.20
CA GLU A 143 3.02 -19.08 -6.19
C GLU A 143 2.10 -17.98 -5.63
N MET A 144 1.63 -18.12 -4.39
CA MET A 144 0.87 -17.07 -3.71
C MET A 144 1.70 -15.79 -3.55
N PHE A 145 2.97 -15.93 -3.22
CA PHE A 145 3.89 -14.80 -3.09
C PHE A 145 4.04 -14.04 -4.42
N HIS A 146 4.17 -14.77 -5.51
CA HIS A 146 4.22 -14.18 -6.84
C HIS A 146 2.94 -13.42 -7.15
N ILE A 147 1.77 -14.03 -6.93
CA ILE A 147 0.46 -13.41 -7.20
C ILE A 147 0.29 -12.13 -6.38
N VAL A 148 0.62 -12.14 -5.10
CA VAL A 148 0.56 -10.95 -4.25
C VAL A 148 1.54 -9.88 -4.73
N THR A 149 2.71 -10.28 -5.24
CA THR A 149 3.74 -9.36 -5.72
C THR A 149 3.40 -8.74 -7.06
N MET A 150 3.02 -9.54 -8.04
CA MET A 150 2.84 -9.12 -9.43
C MET A 150 1.39 -8.80 -9.79
N GLY A 151 0.45 -9.33 -9.01
CA GLY A 151 -0.96 -9.36 -9.37
C GLY A 151 -1.30 -10.54 -10.27
N GLN A 152 -2.59 -10.79 -10.47
CA GLN A 152 -3.11 -11.80 -11.40
C GLN A 152 -4.52 -11.43 -11.87
N GLY A 153 -4.73 -11.34 -13.18
CA GLY A 153 -6.02 -10.95 -13.75
C GLY A 153 -6.49 -9.59 -13.23
N ASN A 154 -7.63 -9.55 -12.55
CA ASN A 154 -8.17 -8.32 -11.96
C ASN A 154 -7.53 -7.96 -10.61
N MET A 155 -6.74 -8.83 -10.02
CA MET A 155 -6.00 -8.54 -8.79
C MET A 155 -4.74 -7.74 -9.11
N GLY A 156 -4.67 -6.52 -8.61
CA GLY A 156 -3.50 -5.65 -8.76
C GLY A 156 -2.30 -6.12 -7.93
N SER A 157 -1.12 -5.64 -8.30
CA SER A 157 0.11 -5.83 -7.52
C SER A 157 0.01 -5.14 -6.14
N HIS A 158 0.47 -5.81 -5.11
CA HIS A 158 0.62 -5.27 -3.76
C HIS A 158 2.10 -5.03 -3.39
N ALA A 159 2.98 -5.01 -4.37
CA ALA A 159 4.42 -4.84 -4.14
C ALA A 159 4.77 -3.52 -3.46
N ALA A 160 4.05 -2.45 -3.77
CA ALA A 160 4.30 -1.12 -3.21
C ALA A 160 3.77 -0.98 -1.77
N GLN A 161 2.68 -1.68 -1.42
CA GLN A 161 2.01 -1.52 -0.13
C GLN A 161 2.50 -2.50 0.94
N VAL A 162 2.96 -3.68 0.52
CA VAL A 162 3.32 -4.78 1.42
C VAL A 162 4.77 -5.20 1.17
N THR A 163 5.60 -5.08 2.19
CA THR A 163 7.02 -5.48 2.09
C THR A 163 7.17 -6.97 1.80
N PRO A 164 8.28 -7.43 1.20
CA PRO A 164 8.49 -8.86 0.92
C PRO A 164 8.34 -9.75 2.17
N GLN A 165 8.86 -9.32 3.32
CA GLN A 165 8.71 -10.07 4.57
C GLN A 165 7.25 -10.14 5.03
N ASP A 166 6.50 -9.05 4.88
CA ASP A 166 5.10 -9.01 5.28
C ASP A 166 4.21 -9.81 4.31
N ARG A 167 4.57 -9.94 3.02
CA ARG A 167 3.88 -10.84 2.08
C ARG A 167 3.99 -12.31 2.54
N TRP A 168 5.15 -12.73 3.02
CA TRP A 168 5.31 -14.07 3.58
C TRP A 168 4.48 -14.31 4.85
N LYS A 169 4.39 -13.32 5.74
CA LYS A 169 3.51 -13.39 6.92
C LYS A 169 2.04 -13.42 6.53
N LEU A 170 1.67 -12.65 5.49
CA LEU A 170 0.32 -12.67 4.92
C LEU A 170 -0.05 -14.06 4.43
N ILE A 171 0.86 -14.76 3.73
CA ILE A 171 0.65 -16.11 3.25
C ILE A 171 0.48 -17.09 4.41
N ARG A 172 1.28 -16.95 5.50
CA ARG A 172 1.05 -17.74 6.72
C ARG A 172 -0.35 -17.58 7.29
N TYR A 173 -0.83 -16.35 7.30
CA TYR A 173 -2.21 -16.10 7.74
C TYR A 173 -3.24 -16.71 6.78
N ILE A 174 -3.05 -16.62 5.47
CA ILE A 174 -3.94 -17.28 4.49
C ILE A 174 -3.95 -18.80 4.74
N ARG A 175 -2.80 -19.42 5.00
CA ARG A 175 -2.73 -20.85 5.37
C ARG A 175 -3.53 -21.16 6.63
N SER A 176 -3.46 -20.29 7.64
CA SER A 176 -4.28 -20.47 8.86
C SER A 176 -5.78 -20.37 8.62
N LEU A 177 -6.22 -19.60 7.61
CA LEU A 177 -7.63 -19.59 7.19
C LEU A 177 -8.04 -20.89 6.46
N GLN A 178 -7.09 -21.56 5.83
CA GLN A 178 -7.28 -22.80 5.08
C GLN A 178 -7.28 -24.05 5.97
N GLU A 179 -6.76 -23.94 7.20
CA GLU A 179 -6.83 -25.02 8.18
C GLU A 179 -8.25 -25.15 8.71
N PRO A 180 -8.79 -26.39 8.83
CA PRO A 180 -10.07 -26.59 9.47
C PRO A 180 -10.00 -26.10 10.93
N ALA A 181 -11.02 -25.39 11.39
CA ALA A 181 -11.12 -24.95 12.78
C ALA A 181 -10.94 -26.17 13.72
N ARG A 182 -9.88 -26.14 14.53
CA ARG A 182 -9.62 -27.14 15.55
C ARG A 182 -10.56 -26.97 16.72
#